data_93df23c31dc03ccb9d8f3f4bb2dc5d9a
#
_entry.id   93df23c31dc03ccb9d8f3f4bb2dc5d9a
#
_cell.length_a   1.000
_cell.length_b   1.000
_cell.length_c   1.000
_cell.angle_alpha   90.00
_cell.angle_beta   90.00
_cell.angle_gamma   90.00
#
_symmetry.space_group_name_H-M   'P 1'
#
loop_
_entity.id
_entity.type
_entity.pdbx_description
1 polymer ?
#
loop_
_entity_poly.entity_id
_entity_poly.type
_entity_poly.pdbx_seq_one_letter_code
_entity_poly.pdbx_strand_id
1 'polypeptide(L)'
;AETGQLGIAISSSSIAVGARCPWVRGGVGAVATQNITLPALGPEILDLLEAGESTAAALDKALTRHGYSQYRQVAVIDQHGATALFTGSEALGVHNALAGEQCVAAGNLLASPQVIAAMVQAFAAASGELLADRLLAAMQAAMAAGGEAGPVHSAALSVVSDLLWPVVDLRVDWAEHDPIGELGKLWSAYRPQMNDYVTRALDPTQA
;
A
#
# COMPACT_ATOMS: atom_id res chain seq x y z
N ALA A 1 8.06 -12.20 3.82
CA ALA A 1 9.40 -12.31 4.43
C ALA A 1 10.37 -13.16 3.61
N GLU A 2 9.91 -14.17 2.87
CA GLU A 2 10.81 -15.07 2.13
C GLU A 2 11.62 -14.38 1.03
N THR A 3 11.04 -13.38 0.35
CA THR A 3 11.70 -12.66 -0.75
C THR A 3 12.38 -11.36 -0.31
N GLY A 4 12.21 -10.92 0.94
CA GLY A 4 12.64 -9.60 1.39
C GLY A 4 11.91 -8.41 0.76
N GLN A 5 10.97 -8.66 -0.16
CA GLN A 5 10.20 -7.61 -0.82
C GLN A 5 9.14 -7.01 0.12
N LEU A 6 8.95 -5.72 0.01
CA LEU A 6 7.87 -4.96 0.62
C LEU A 6 7.07 -4.26 -0.47
N GLY A 7 5.76 -4.13 -0.28
CA GLY A 7 4.93 -3.50 -1.30
C GLY A 7 3.66 -2.90 -0.72
N ILE A 8 3.06 -2.03 -1.50
CA ILE A 8 1.82 -1.35 -1.17
C ILE A 8 0.99 -1.13 -2.43
N ALA A 9 -0.31 -1.34 -2.32
CA ALA A 9 -1.28 -0.92 -3.33
C ALA A 9 -2.37 -0.09 -2.66
N ILE A 10 -2.86 0.93 -3.36
CA ILE A 10 -3.85 1.85 -2.84
C ILE A 10 -4.74 2.38 -3.97
N SER A 11 -5.98 2.71 -3.66
CA SER A 11 -6.89 3.42 -4.56
C SER A 11 -7.71 4.47 -3.81
N SER A 12 -8.29 5.42 -4.56
CA SER A 12 -9.09 6.49 -3.97
C SER A 12 -9.97 7.16 -5.01
N SER A 13 -11.09 7.72 -4.56
CA SER A 13 -11.89 8.72 -5.28
C SER A 13 -11.15 10.04 -5.50
N SER A 14 -10.08 10.31 -4.75
CA SER A 14 -9.25 11.51 -4.92
C SER A 14 -8.21 11.33 -6.02
N ILE A 15 -7.83 12.43 -6.69
CA ILE A 15 -6.74 12.44 -7.66
C ILE A 15 -5.39 12.07 -7.03
N ALA A 16 -4.54 11.36 -7.76
CA ALA A 16 -3.13 11.11 -7.47
C ALA A 16 -2.87 10.56 -6.05
N VAL A 17 -3.65 9.56 -5.61
CA VAL A 17 -3.49 8.93 -4.29
C VAL A 17 -2.08 8.39 -4.08
N GLY A 18 -1.47 7.84 -5.14
CA GLY A 18 -0.11 7.29 -5.11
C GLY A 18 0.98 8.30 -4.81
N ALA A 19 0.70 9.61 -4.95
CA ALA A 19 1.70 10.65 -4.71
C ALA A 19 1.83 11.05 -3.23
N ARG A 20 0.87 10.66 -2.36
CA ARG A 20 0.83 11.20 -0.99
C ARG A 20 0.45 10.21 0.10
N CYS A 21 -0.13 9.08 -0.24
CA CYS A 21 -0.64 8.13 0.75
C CYS A 21 0.25 6.90 0.98
N PRO A 22 0.80 6.25 -0.06
CA PRO A 22 1.67 5.09 0.11
C PRO A 22 3.13 5.51 0.28
N TRP A 23 3.81 4.84 1.20
CA TRP A 23 5.23 5.00 1.49
C TRP A 23 5.84 3.63 1.69
N VAL A 24 6.95 3.36 1.01
CA VAL A 24 7.63 2.07 1.13
C VAL A 24 9.15 2.28 1.07
N ARG A 25 9.88 1.50 1.90
CA ARG A 25 11.34 1.55 1.95
C ARG A 25 11.89 0.12 2.05
N GLY A 26 12.78 -0.24 1.12
CA GLY A 26 13.42 -1.56 1.10
C GLY A 26 14.17 -1.84 2.40
N GLY A 27 14.04 -3.07 2.92
CA GLY A 27 14.66 -3.47 4.17
C GLY A 27 14.10 -2.81 5.44
N VAL A 28 13.04 -2.01 5.36
CA VAL A 28 12.44 -1.28 6.49
C VAL A 28 10.97 -1.58 6.67
N GLY A 29 10.12 -1.18 5.71
CA GLY A 29 8.67 -1.33 5.89
C GLY A 29 7.84 -0.66 4.81
N ALA A 30 6.52 -0.75 4.97
CA ALA A 30 5.53 -0.02 4.19
C ALA A 30 4.49 0.65 5.09
N VAL A 31 4.07 1.85 4.71
CA VAL A 31 3.11 2.67 5.45
C VAL A 31 2.08 3.24 4.49
N ALA A 32 0.79 3.02 4.79
CA ALA A 32 -0.31 3.78 4.20
C ALA A 32 -0.79 4.83 5.20
N THR A 33 -0.78 6.11 4.81
CA THR A 33 -1.44 7.18 5.57
C THR A 33 -2.59 7.72 4.74
N GLN A 34 -3.81 7.62 5.26
CA GLN A 34 -5.04 7.86 4.50
C GLN A 34 -6.15 8.50 5.32
N ASN A 35 -7.36 8.56 4.78
CA ASN A 35 -8.51 9.34 5.20
C ASN A 35 -8.23 10.84 4.96
N ILE A 36 -8.27 11.70 5.98
CA ILE A 36 -7.68 13.04 5.86
C ILE A 36 -6.18 12.86 6.09
N THR A 37 -5.43 12.62 5.02
CA THR A 37 -4.05 12.20 5.14
C THR A 37 -3.11 13.30 5.62
N LEU A 38 -2.08 12.91 6.39
CA LEU A 38 -0.87 13.69 6.62
C LEU A 38 0.31 12.92 6.01
N PRO A 39 0.77 13.29 4.81
CA PRO A 39 1.85 12.57 4.13
C PRO A 39 3.13 12.42 4.95
N ALA A 40 3.45 13.39 5.81
CA ALA A 40 4.63 13.35 6.68
C ALA A 40 4.68 12.14 7.63
N LEU A 41 3.54 11.55 7.98
CA LEU A 41 3.51 10.34 8.82
C LEU A 41 4.22 9.15 8.17
N GLY A 42 4.14 9.03 6.84
CA GLY A 42 4.77 7.92 6.11
C GLY A 42 6.29 7.85 6.30
N PRO A 43 7.05 8.85 5.84
CA PRO A 43 8.51 8.85 6.03
C PRO A 43 8.92 8.86 7.50
N GLU A 44 8.20 9.55 8.39
CA GLU A 44 8.53 9.58 9.82
C GLU A 44 8.40 8.19 10.47
N ILE A 45 7.34 7.44 10.17
CA ILE A 45 7.17 6.07 10.67
C ILE A 45 8.28 5.17 10.11
N LEU A 46 8.62 5.29 8.82
CA LEU A 46 9.72 4.52 8.23
C LEU A 46 11.07 4.86 8.87
N ASP A 47 11.35 6.12 9.21
CA ASP A 47 12.57 6.53 9.92
C ASP A 47 12.64 5.91 11.34
N LEU A 48 11.51 5.85 12.03
CA LEU A 48 11.42 5.21 13.36
C LEU A 48 11.60 3.68 13.28
N LEU A 49 11.04 3.02 12.27
CA LEU A 49 11.27 1.60 12.02
C LEU A 49 12.74 1.31 11.71
N GLU A 50 13.37 2.12 10.86
CA GLU A 50 14.80 2.01 10.52
C GLU A 50 15.71 2.23 11.74
N ALA A 51 15.27 3.07 12.68
CA ALA A 51 15.94 3.27 13.98
C ALA A 51 15.72 2.11 14.98
N GLY A 52 14.97 1.06 14.60
CA GLY A 52 14.74 -0.15 15.41
C GLY A 52 13.50 -0.10 16.29
N GLU A 53 12.61 0.87 16.12
CA GLU A 53 11.33 0.88 16.84
C GLU A 53 10.41 -0.22 16.31
N SER A 54 9.55 -0.77 17.18
CA SER A 54 8.48 -1.65 16.74
C SER A 54 7.42 -0.88 15.96
N THR A 55 6.65 -1.57 15.09
CA THR A 55 5.57 -0.96 14.31
C THR A 55 4.57 -0.19 15.17
N ALA A 56 4.20 -0.75 16.33
CA ALA A 56 3.30 -0.10 17.28
C ALA A 56 3.91 1.16 17.89
N ALA A 57 5.18 1.10 18.33
CA ALA A 57 5.86 2.25 18.91
C ALA A 57 6.11 3.37 17.89
N ALA A 58 6.51 3.01 16.66
CA ALA A 58 6.72 3.96 15.57
C ALA A 58 5.42 4.69 15.22
N LEU A 59 4.31 3.96 15.09
CA LEU A 59 2.99 4.51 14.81
C LEU A 59 2.52 5.45 15.93
N ASP A 60 2.59 5.03 17.19
CA ASP A 60 2.17 5.83 18.34
C ASP A 60 2.99 7.12 18.48
N LYS A 61 4.32 7.03 18.35
CA LYS A 61 5.22 8.19 18.41
C LYS A 61 4.91 9.21 17.31
N ALA A 62 4.72 8.74 16.07
CA ALA A 62 4.41 9.61 14.94
C ALA A 62 3.05 10.30 15.13
N LEU A 63 2.01 9.57 15.53
CA LEU A 63 0.68 10.13 15.78
C LEU A 63 0.68 11.14 16.94
N THR A 64 1.47 10.89 18.00
CA THR A 64 1.56 11.78 19.17
C THR A 64 2.25 13.10 18.84
N ARG A 65 3.21 13.10 17.94
CA ARG A 65 3.94 14.32 17.50
C ARG A 65 3.07 15.27 16.67
N HIS A 66 2.05 14.73 16.01
CA HIS A 66 1.18 15.50 15.13
C HIS A 66 -0.23 15.60 15.72
N GLY A 67 -0.82 16.77 15.68
CA GLY A 67 -2.21 16.97 16.05
C GLY A 67 -3.19 16.32 15.07
N TYR A 68 -4.45 16.24 15.48
CA TYR A 68 -5.57 15.79 14.64
C TYR A 68 -5.50 14.30 14.25
N SER A 69 -4.93 13.47 15.10
CA SER A 69 -4.87 12.01 14.86
C SER A 69 -6.24 11.38 14.68
N GLN A 70 -7.29 11.95 15.31
CA GLN A 70 -8.67 11.48 15.14
C GLN A 70 -9.16 11.46 13.68
N TYR A 71 -8.54 12.22 12.77
CA TYR A 71 -8.87 12.24 11.34
C TYR A 71 -8.00 11.29 10.50
N ARG A 72 -7.05 10.57 11.08
CA ARG A 72 -6.08 9.75 10.34
C ARG A 72 -6.49 8.28 10.33
N GLN A 73 -6.15 7.58 9.26
CA GLN A 73 -6.12 6.14 9.23
C GLN A 73 -4.74 5.72 8.70
N VAL A 74 -4.04 4.90 9.46
CA VAL A 74 -2.65 4.52 9.17
C VAL A 74 -2.49 3.01 9.30
N ALA A 75 -1.87 2.39 8.30
CA ALA A 75 -1.50 0.99 8.31
C ALA A 75 0.03 0.87 8.12
N VAL A 76 0.67 0.04 8.93
CA VAL A 76 2.12 -0.13 8.95
C VAL A 76 2.44 -1.62 8.90
N ILE A 77 3.44 -1.98 8.12
CA ILE A 77 4.09 -3.30 8.15
C ILE A 77 5.61 -3.12 8.09
N ASP A 78 6.36 -3.85 8.90
CA ASP A 78 7.81 -3.86 8.84
C ASP A 78 8.37 -4.98 7.94
N GLN A 79 9.69 -5.02 7.78
CA GLN A 79 10.39 -6.03 6.99
C GLN A 79 10.25 -7.47 7.52
N HIS A 80 9.83 -7.64 8.77
CA HIS A 80 9.61 -8.95 9.41
C HIS A 80 8.15 -9.40 9.33
N GLY A 81 7.26 -8.54 8.79
CA GLY A 81 5.83 -8.80 8.69
C GLY A 81 5.03 -8.43 9.94
N ALA A 82 5.65 -7.77 10.93
CA ALA A 82 4.91 -7.21 12.05
C ALA A 82 4.11 -6.00 11.60
N THR A 83 2.88 -5.86 12.10
CA THR A 83 1.93 -4.85 11.66
C THR A 83 1.45 -3.97 12.79
N ALA A 84 1.05 -2.74 12.46
CA ALA A 84 0.28 -1.87 13.34
C ALA A 84 -0.79 -1.12 12.55
N LEU A 85 -1.91 -0.85 13.20
CA LEU A 85 -3.09 -0.23 12.62
C LEU A 85 -3.60 0.88 13.54
N PHE A 86 -4.00 1.98 12.96
CA PHE A 86 -4.70 3.05 13.64
C PHE A 86 -5.84 3.57 12.75
N THR A 87 -7.01 3.73 13.33
CA THR A 87 -8.15 4.41 12.71
C THR A 87 -8.71 5.40 13.72
N GLY A 88 -8.64 6.68 13.41
CA GLY A 88 -9.15 7.74 14.25
C GLY A 88 -10.66 7.78 14.29
N SER A 89 -11.22 8.37 15.34
CA SER A 89 -12.68 8.45 15.60
C SER A 89 -13.46 9.23 14.53
N GLU A 90 -12.77 10.10 13.79
CA GLU A 90 -13.33 10.91 12.71
C GLU A 90 -13.00 10.32 11.31
N ALA A 91 -12.75 9.02 11.24
CA ALA A 91 -12.61 8.34 9.95
C ALA A 91 -13.92 8.36 9.17
N LEU A 92 -13.83 8.71 7.88
CA LEU A 92 -15.00 9.00 7.06
C LEU A 92 -15.74 7.72 6.64
N GLY A 93 -17.06 7.76 6.72
CA GLY A 93 -17.96 6.72 6.25
C GLY A 93 -17.74 5.36 6.92
N VAL A 94 -18.09 4.30 6.22
CA VAL A 94 -17.77 2.94 6.67
C VAL A 94 -16.27 2.75 6.54
N HIS A 95 -15.63 2.33 7.63
CA HIS A 95 -14.20 2.08 7.65
C HIS A 95 -13.89 0.75 8.35
N ASN A 96 -12.79 0.15 7.99
CA ASN A 96 -12.29 -1.08 8.61
C ASN A 96 -10.78 -1.19 8.42
N ALA A 97 -10.13 -1.99 9.25
CA ALA A 97 -8.72 -2.33 9.13
C ALA A 97 -8.50 -3.75 9.67
N LEU A 98 -7.67 -4.53 9.01
CA LEU A 98 -7.41 -5.92 9.35
C LEU A 98 -5.96 -6.29 9.05
N ALA A 99 -5.31 -6.94 9.99
CA ALA A 99 -4.03 -7.61 9.78
C ALA A 99 -4.27 -9.07 9.36
N GLY A 100 -3.51 -9.54 8.38
CA GLY A 100 -3.39 -10.93 7.98
C GLY A 100 -1.95 -11.40 8.10
N GLU A 101 -1.67 -12.61 7.66
CA GLU A 101 -0.31 -13.13 7.65
C GLU A 101 0.56 -12.32 6.66
N GLN A 102 1.57 -11.62 7.19
CA GLN A 102 2.48 -10.76 6.44
C GLN A 102 1.78 -9.72 5.54
N CYS A 103 0.60 -9.28 5.93
CA CYS A 103 -0.12 -8.22 5.26
C CYS A 103 -1.02 -7.43 6.21
N VAL A 104 -1.37 -6.24 5.77
CA VAL A 104 -2.31 -5.37 6.46
C VAL A 104 -3.15 -4.64 5.42
N ALA A 105 -4.45 -4.53 5.66
CA ALA A 105 -5.36 -3.77 4.83
C ALA A 105 -6.18 -2.80 5.67
N ALA A 106 -6.42 -1.61 5.14
CA ALA A 106 -7.26 -0.60 5.77
C ALA A 106 -8.00 0.21 4.71
N GLY A 107 -9.19 0.69 5.04
CA GLY A 107 -9.97 1.52 4.14
C GLY A 107 -11.01 2.35 4.89
N ASN A 108 -11.40 3.42 4.27
CA ASN A 108 -12.46 4.34 4.69
C ASN A 108 -13.38 4.63 3.50
N LEU A 109 -14.54 5.24 3.75
CA LEU A 109 -15.60 5.44 2.73
C LEU A 109 -15.97 4.14 2.00
N LEU A 110 -15.89 3.01 2.68
CA LEU A 110 -16.15 1.70 2.10
C LEU A 110 -17.65 1.49 1.84
N ALA A 111 -17.98 0.70 0.81
CA ALA A 111 -19.34 0.22 0.60
C ALA A 111 -19.80 -0.70 1.75
N SER A 112 -18.87 -1.46 2.33
CA SER A 112 -19.11 -2.30 3.51
C SER A 112 -17.81 -2.67 4.22
N PRO A 113 -17.84 -3.08 5.51
CA PRO A 113 -16.64 -3.52 6.23
C PRO A 113 -16.01 -4.80 5.62
N GLN A 114 -16.78 -5.61 4.87
CA GLN A 114 -16.36 -6.85 4.24
C GLN A 114 -15.31 -6.64 3.14
N VAL A 115 -15.22 -5.45 2.57
CA VAL A 115 -14.22 -5.08 1.57
C VAL A 115 -12.80 -5.40 2.06
N ILE A 116 -12.48 -5.04 3.30
CA ILE A 116 -11.15 -5.26 3.87
C ILE A 116 -10.85 -6.75 4.09
N ALA A 117 -11.84 -7.53 4.53
CA ALA A 117 -11.69 -8.97 4.66
C ALA A 117 -11.44 -9.66 3.31
N ALA A 118 -12.14 -9.21 2.24
CA ALA A 118 -11.92 -9.71 0.89
C ALA A 118 -10.49 -9.42 0.39
N MET A 119 -9.93 -8.25 0.69
CA MET A 119 -8.54 -7.91 0.36
C MET A 119 -7.54 -8.89 0.99
N VAL A 120 -7.66 -9.09 2.32
CA VAL A 120 -6.75 -9.96 3.07
C VAL A 120 -6.86 -11.42 2.59
N GLN A 121 -8.08 -11.90 2.34
CA GLN A 121 -8.32 -13.26 1.81
C GLN A 121 -7.73 -13.46 0.42
N ALA A 122 -7.93 -12.52 -0.50
CA ALA A 122 -7.38 -12.59 -1.85
C ALA A 122 -5.85 -12.53 -1.85
N PHE A 123 -5.24 -11.68 -1.01
CA PHE A 123 -3.80 -11.63 -0.84
C PHE A 123 -3.22 -12.96 -0.35
N ALA A 124 -3.87 -13.59 0.62
CA ALA A 124 -3.45 -14.89 1.15
C ALA A 124 -3.64 -16.01 0.12
N ALA A 125 -4.76 -16.02 -0.61
CA ALA A 125 -5.06 -17.03 -1.65
C ALA A 125 -4.08 -17.00 -2.81
N ALA A 126 -3.48 -15.84 -3.11
CA ALA A 126 -2.47 -15.67 -4.15
C ALA A 126 -1.03 -15.96 -3.64
N SER A 127 -0.88 -16.75 -2.58
CA SER A 127 0.45 -17.13 -2.08
C SER A 127 1.21 -17.91 -3.15
N GLY A 128 2.51 -17.58 -3.33
CA GLY A 128 3.34 -18.14 -4.42
C GLY A 128 3.41 -17.28 -5.69
N GLU A 129 2.50 -16.32 -5.86
CA GLU A 129 2.60 -15.33 -6.94
C GLU A 129 3.57 -14.18 -6.58
N LEU A 130 3.96 -13.39 -7.58
CA LEU A 130 4.73 -12.16 -7.34
C LEU A 130 3.98 -11.21 -6.42
N LEU A 131 4.69 -10.47 -5.58
CA LEU A 131 4.06 -9.54 -4.63
C LEU A 131 3.14 -8.52 -5.32
N ALA A 132 3.51 -8.03 -6.49
CA ALA A 132 2.68 -7.12 -7.29
C ALA A 132 1.36 -7.77 -7.74
N ASP A 133 1.39 -9.05 -8.16
CA ASP A 133 0.17 -9.79 -8.54
C ASP A 133 -0.75 -9.98 -7.33
N ARG A 134 -0.18 -10.31 -6.16
CA ARG A 134 -0.93 -10.48 -4.90
C ARG A 134 -1.60 -9.19 -4.46
N LEU A 135 -0.90 -8.06 -4.56
CA LEU A 135 -1.43 -6.74 -4.22
C LEU A 135 -2.55 -6.32 -5.17
N LEU A 136 -2.40 -6.56 -6.47
CA LEU A 136 -3.45 -6.31 -7.46
C LEU A 136 -4.67 -7.20 -7.24
N ALA A 137 -4.47 -8.48 -6.95
CA ALA A 137 -5.57 -9.40 -6.61
C ALA A 137 -6.37 -8.92 -5.40
N ALA A 138 -5.68 -8.40 -4.37
CA ALA A 138 -6.35 -7.80 -3.21
C ALA A 138 -7.19 -6.56 -3.59
N MET A 139 -6.66 -5.67 -4.47
CA MET A 139 -7.40 -4.50 -4.95
C MET A 139 -8.61 -4.87 -5.79
N GLN A 140 -8.50 -5.87 -6.67
CA GLN A 140 -9.60 -6.39 -7.49
C GLN A 140 -10.69 -7.03 -6.61
N ALA A 141 -10.29 -7.79 -5.58
CA ALA A 141 -11.22 -8.36 -4.61
C ALA A 141 -11.96 -7.28 -3.80
N ALA A 142 -11.27 -6.18 -3.45
CA ALA A 142 -11.90 -5.03 -2.83
C ALA A 142 -13.03 -4.47 -3.70
N MET A 143 -12.78 -4.25 -5.00
CA MET A 143 -13.79 -3.75 -5.94
C MET A 143 -14.95 -4.74 -6.10
N ALA A 144 -14.66 -6.03 -6.21
CA ALA A 144 -15.70 -7.08 -6.30
C ALA A 144 -16.58 -7.16 -5.05
N ALA A 145 -16.05 -6.80 -3.87
CA ALA A 145 -16.77 -6.72 -2.60
C ALA A 145 -17.51 -5.38 -2.39
N GLY A 146 -17.49 -4.47 -3.39
CA GLY A 146 -18.17 -3.19 -3.38
C GLY A 146 -17.23 -1.98 -3.34
N GLY A 147 -15.98 -2.13 -2.98
CA GLY A 147 -14.96 -1.08 -3.01
C GLY A 147 -15.28 0.11 -2.09
N GLU A 148 -14.95 1.30 -2.56
CA GLU A 148 -15.36 2.58 -1.99
C GLU A 148 -16.82 2.87 -2.32
N ALA A 149 -17.56 3.54 -1.45
CA ALA A 149 -18.98 3.85 -1.64
C ALA A 149 -19.25 4.87 -2.77
N GLY A 150 -18.20 5.50 -3.29
CA GLY A 150 -18.22 6.41 -4.43
C GLY A 150 -17.32 5.91 -5.57
N PRO A 151 -17.23 6.64 -6.68
CA PRO A 151 -16.36 6.27 -7.77
C PRO A 151 -14.89 6.38 -7.35
N VAL A 152 -14.08 5.41 -7.75
CA VAL A 152 -12.62 5.43 -7.58
C VAL A 152 -12.00 6.01 -8.84
N HIS A 153 -11.03 6.92 -8.68
CA HIS A 153 -10.41 7.67 -9.79
C HIS A 153 -8.90 7.52 -9.89
N SER A 154 -8.23 7.10 -8.81
CA SER A 154 -6.79 6.88 -8.83
C SER A 154 -6.40 5.58 -8.15
N ALA A 155 -5.27 5.01 -8.58
CA ALA A 155 -4.69 3.81 -8.00
C ALA A 155 -3.16 3.82 -8.10
N ALA A 156 -2.48 3.14 -7.20
CA ALA A 156 -1.04 2.99 -7.23
C ALA A 156 -0.60 1.62 -6.71
N LEU A 157 0.53 1.16 -7.22
CA LEU A 157 1.21 -0.08 -6.84
C LEU A 157 2.71 0.19 -6.77
N SER A 158 3.31 -0.05 -5.61
CA SER A 158 4.77 0.04 -5.45
C SER A 158 5.30 -1.21 -4.77
N VAL A 159 6.43 -1.72 -5.27
CA VAL A 159 7.18 -2.84 -4.68
C VAL A 159 8.65 -2.47 -4.64
N VAL A 160 9.26 -2.68 -3.48
CA VAL A 160 10.69 -2.50 -3.25
C VAL A 160 11.34 -3.82 -2.87
N SER A 161 12.64 -3.93 -3.16
CA SER A 161 13.51 -5.02 -2.70
C SER A 161 14.66 -4.42 -1.87
N ASP A 162 15.84 -4.99 -1.99
CA ASP A 162 17.10 -4.50 -1.43
C ASP A 162 17.74 -3.36 -2.23
N LEU A 163 17.09 -2.91 -3.31
CA LEU A 163 17.54 -1.78 -4.12
C LEU A 163 17.13 -0.43 -3.51
N LEU A 164 17.88 0.62 -3.85
CA LEU A 164 17.59 2.00 -3.39
C LEU A 164 16.38 2.65 -4.10
N TRP A 165 15.78 1.94 -5.05
CA TRP A 165 14.59 2.40 -5.79
C TRP A 165 13.55 1.28 -5.90
N PRO A 166 12.27 1.60 -6.11
CA PRO A 166 11.24 0.61 -6.32
C PRO A 166 11.47 -0.22 -7.59
N VAL A 167 11.34 -1.53 -7.50
CA VAL A 167 11.35 -2.43 -8.67
C VAL A 167 10.03 -2.36 -9.44
N VAL A 168 8.96 -1.94 -8.77
CA VAL A 168 7.66 -1.59 -9.35
C VAL A 168 7.21 -0.28 -8.75
N ASP A 169 6.87 0.70 -9.58
CA ASP A 169 6.22 1.96 -9.18
C ASP A 169 5.29 2.39 -10.32
N LEU A 170 4.03 2.00 -10.20
CA LEU A 170 3.01 2.19 -11.22
C LEU A 170 1.84 2.98 -10.63
N ARG A 171 1.35 3.98 -11.39
CA ARG A 171 0.29 4.87 -10.92
C ARG A 171 -0.68 5.19 -12.05
N VAL A 172 -1.94 5.22 -11.67
CA VAL A 172 -3.03 5.85 -12.41
C VAL A 172 -3.47 7.06 -11.59
N ASP A 173 -3.04 8.25 -11.97
CA ASP A 173 -3.28 9.46 -11.20
C ASP A 173 -4.71 9.99 -11.37
N TRP A 174 -5.35 9.70 -12.52
CA TRP A 174 -6.77 9.95 -12.77
C TRP A 174 -7.31 9.06 -13.87
N ALA A 175 -8.41 8.39 -13.61
CA ALA A 175 -9.25 7.72 -14.60
C ALA A 175 -10.72 7.97 -14.27
N GLU A 176 -11.53 8.23 -15.29
CA GLU A 176 -12.98 8.38 -15.11
C GLU A 176 -13.63 7.07 -14.67
N HIS A 177 -13.08 5.95 -15.11
CA HIS A 177 -13.57 4.62 -14.81
C HIS A 177 -12.40 3.64 -14.60
N ASP A 178 -12.58 2.68 -13.70
CA ASP A 178 -11.73 1.51 -13.48
C ASP A 178 -10.21 1.79 -13.37
N PRO A 179 -9.74 2.67 -12.48
CA PRO A 179 -8.32 2.93 -12.30
C PRO A 179 -7.53 1.69 -11.87
N ILE A 180 -8.16 0.72 -11.21
CA ILE A 180 -7.52 -0.53 -10.79
C ILE A 180 -7.31 -1.45 -12.01
N GLY A 181 -8.27 -1.53 -12.93
CA GLY A 181 -8.08 -2.24 -14.19
C GLY A 181 -7.01 -1.60 -15.07
N GLU A 182 -6.95 -0.27 -15.14
CA GLU A 182 -5.88 0.45 -15.84
C GLU A 182 -4.51 0.19 -15.19
N LEU A 183 -4.42 0.18 -13.86
CA LEU A 183 -3.21 -0.19 -13.13
C LEU A 183 -2.77 -1.65 -13.46
N GLY A 184 -3.74 -2.56 -13.57
CA GLY A 184 -3.50 -3.94 -14.00
C GLY A 184 -2.94 -4.05 -15.42
N LYS A 185 -3.39 -3.19 -16.35
CA LYS A 185 -2.84 -3.09 -17.72
C LYS A 185 -1.41 -2.59 -17.70
N LEU A 186 -1.11 -1.55 -16.89
CA LEU A 186 0.26 -1.05 -16.71
C LEU A 186 1.18 -2.15 -16.16
N TRP A 187 0.73 -2.89 -15.15
CA TRP A 187 1.49 -4.02 -14.61
C TRP A 187 1.72 -5.11 -15.66
N SER A 188 0.70 -5.49 -16.41
CA SER A 188 0.81 -6.51 -17.47
C SER A 188 1.83 -6.12 -18.54
N ALA A 189 1.93 -4.84 -18.87
CA ALA A 189 2.92 -4.31 -19.81
C ALA A 189 4.33 -4.23 -19.21
N TYR A 190 4.45 -3.88 -17.93
CA TYR A 190 5.73 -3.69 -17.24
C TYR A 190 6.36 -5.01 -16.78
N ARG A 191 5.55 -5.95 -16.28
CA ARG A 191 6.01 -7.23 -15.70
C ARG A 191 7.06 -7.98 -16.52
N PRO A 192 6.91 -8.15 -17.86
CA PRO A 192 7.91 -8.85 -18.66
C PRO A 192 9.26 -8.15 -18.72
N GLN A 193 9.31 -6.84 -18.49
CA GLN A 193 10.49 -5.99 -18.63
C GLN A 193 11.13 -5.63 -17.27
N MET A 194 10.48 -5.96 -16.15
CA MET A 194 10.88 -5.53 -14.81
C MET A 194 12.31 -5.92 -14.48
N ASN A 195 12.68 -7.18 -14.69
CA ASN A 195 14.04 -7.66 -14.41
C ASN A 195 15.09 -7.07 -15.36
N ASP A 196 14.73 -6.85 -16.62
CA ASP A 196 15.61 -6.23 -17.60
C ASP A 196 15.93 -4.78 -17.22
N TYR A 197 14.95 -4.01 -16.70
CA TYR A 197 15.19 -2.66 -16.20
C TYR A 197 16.14 -2.66 -15.01
N VAL A 198 16.00 -3.60 -14.08
CA VAL A 198 16.93 -3.75 -12.95
C VAL A 198 18.33 -4.10 -13.45
N THR A 199 18.46 -5.09 -14.34
CA THR A 199 19.73 -5.53 -14.91
C THR A 199 20.45 -4.37 -15.61
N ARG A 200 19.75 -3.65 -16.48
CA ARG A 200 20.32 -2.50 -17.21
C ARG A 200 20.72 -1.35 -16.31
N ALA A 201 19.98 -1.13 -15.21
CA ALA A 201 20.31 -0.09 -14.24
C ALA A 201 21.61 -0.41 -13.47
N LEU A 202 21.84 -1.70 -13.17
CA LEU A 202 23.02 -2.17 -12.43
C LEU A 202 24.22 -2.39 -13.36
N ASP A 203 23.99 -2.90 -14.56
CA ASP A 203 25.01 -3.17 -15.57
C ASP A 203 24.49 -2.89 -17.00
N PRO A 204 24.69 -1.66 -17.51
CA PRO A 204 24.20 -1.28 -18.83
C PRO A 204 24.88 -2.04 -19.99
N THR A 205 25.94 -2.81 -19.72
CA THR A 205 26.61 -3.61 -20.77
C THR A 205 25.86 -4.90 -21.09
N GLN A 206 24.87 -5.27 -20.30
CA GLN A 206 24.00 -6.45 -20.47
C GLN A 206 22.64 -6.10 -21.12
N ALA A 207 22.53 -4.94 -21.74
CA ALA A 207 21.30 -4.47 -22.37
C ALA A 207 21.10 -5.07 -23.78
#